data_752482f1d954288cfd00eb74f95a5c2c
#
_entry.id   752482f1d954288cfd00eb74f95a5c2c
#
_cell.length_a   1.000
_cell.length_b   1.000
_cell.length_c   1.000
_cell.angle_alpha   90.00
_cell.angle_beta   90.00
_cell.angle_gamma   90.00
#
_symmetry.space_group_name_H-M   'P 1'
#
loop_
_entity.id
_entity.type
_entity.pdbx_description
1 polymer ?
#
loop_
_entity_poly.entity_id
_entity_poly.type
_entity_poly.pdbx_seq_one_letter_code
_entity_poly.pdbx_strand_id
1 'polypeptide(L)'
;TARAVEIMKELRCPLIVNQRRYSIFDRAIEQDGVKAWCRENGMGIIAFSPLAQGLLTNRYLNGIPEDSRMAKGAFLKKEALTDETLQKIKVLNEVAGTRGQTLAEMSLAWLLKDDLVTSVIIGASSVAQLADNLKATENTDFSAEELEKIKKIIQK
;
A
#
# COMPACT_ATOMS: atom_id res chain seq x y z
N THR A 1 0.22 -10.73 -18.09
CA THR A 1 -1.23 -10.61 -17.78
C THR A 1 -2.07 -10.71 -19.06
N ALA A 2 -1.82 -9.89 -20.10
CA ALA A 2 -2.61 -9.89 -21.35
C ALA A 2 -2.73 -11.29 -21.98
N ARG A 3 -1.61 -12.00 -22.19
CA ARG A 3 -1.62 -13.36 -22.75
C ARG A 3 -2.44 -14.36 -21.95
N ALA A 4 -2.39 -14.26 -20.60
CA ALA A 4 -3.20 -15.12 -19.74
C ALA A 4 -4.70 -14.86 -19.93
N VAL A 5 -5.09 -13.58 -20.03
CA VAL A 5 -6.50 -13.20 -20.26
C VAL A 5 -7.02 -13.70 -21.60
N GLU A 6 -6.23 -13.63 -22.68
CA GLU A 6 -6.59 -14.18 -23.98
C GLU A 6 -6.89 -15.69 -23.91
N ILE A 7 -5.96 -16.46 -23.32
CA ILE A 7 -6.12 -17.91 -23.13
C ILE A 7 -7.37 -18.22 -22.28
N MET A 8 -7.57 -17.48 -21.20
CA MET A 8 -8.69 -17.73 -20.30
C MET A 8 -10.04 -17.34 -20.95
N LYS A 9 -10.06 -16.34 -21.83
CA LYS A 9 -11.24 -16.03 -22.66
C LYS A 9 -11.59 -17.18 -23.61
N GLU A 10 -10.59 -17.75 -24.27
CA GLU A 10 -10.78 -18.94 -25.13
C GLU A 10 -11.36 -20.13 -24.35
N LEU A 11 -10.88 -20.32 -23.12
CA LEU A 11 -11.35 -21.37 -22.21
C LEU A 11 -12.68 -21.04 -21.50
N ARG A 12 -13.30 -19.90 -21.79
CA ARG A 12 -14.52 -19.38 -21.14
C ARG A 12 -14.39 -19.28 -19.60
N CYS A 13 -13.19 -19.00 -19.13
CA CYS A 13 -12.87 -18.82 -17.70
C CYS A 13 -12.42 -17.37 -17.47
N PRO A 14 -13.30 -16.45 -17.05
CA PRO A 14 -12.94 -15.04 -16.92
C PRO A 14 -11.96 -14.83 -15.77
N LEU A 15 -10.91 -14.05 -16.04
CA LEU A 15 -10.04 -13.50 -15.01
C LEU A 15 -10.59 -12.13 -14.59
N ILE A 16 -10.94 -11.99 -13.31
CA ILE A 16 -11.61 -10.80 -12.79
C ILE A 16 -10.70 -9.92 -11.92
N VAL A 17 -9.60 -10.46 -11.43
CA VAL A 17 -8.65 -9.74 -10.57
C VAL A 17 -7.21 -10.05 -10.92
N ASN A 18 -6.32 -9.08 -10.67
CA ASN A 18 -4.87 -9.22 -10.72
C ASN A 18 -4.30 -8.91 -9.33
N GLN A 19 -3.53 -9.84 -8.77
CA GLN A 19 -2.89 -9.61 -7.47
C GLN A 19 -1.47 -9.07 -7.68
N ARG A 20 -1.18 -7.89 -7.10
CA ARG A 20 0.11 -7.22 -7.23
C ARG A 20 0.58 -6.63 -5.91
N ARG A 21 1.90 -6.57 -5.76
CA ARG A 21 2.52 -5.77 -4.71
C ARG A 21 2.29 -4.29 -5.01
N TYR A 22 1.68 -3.58 -4.06
CA TYR A 22 1.39 -2.18 -4.23
C TYR A 22 1.29 -1.48 -2.87
N SER A 23 2.00 -0.38 -2.73
CA SER A 23 2.01 0.49 -1.55
C SER A 23 2.47 1.89 -1.94
N ILE A 24 2.44 2.84 -1.01
CA ILE A 24 3.02 4.17 -1.22
C ILE A 24 4.52 4.07 -1.62
N PHE A 25 5.27 3.10 -1.05
CA PHE A 25 6.70 2.90 -1.35
C PHE A 25 6.97 2.01 -2.56
N ASP A 26 6.01 1.21 -3.01
CA ASP A 26 6.16 0.33 -4.18
C ASP A 26 5.04 0.63 -5.18
N ARG A 27 5.38 1.39 -6.20
CA ARG A 27 4.45 1.86 -7.24
C ARG A 27 4.77 1.26 -8.63
N ALA A 28 5.48 0.14 -8.68
CA ALA A 28 5.87 -0.49 -9.94
C ALA A 28 4.67 -0.77 -10.85
N ILE A 29 3.52 -1.15 -10.29
CA ILE A 29 2.27 -1.40 -11.03
C ILE A 29 1.74 -0.19 -11.82
N GLU A 30 2.08 1.03 -11.39
CA GLU A 30 1.73 2.26 -12.10
C GLU A 30 2.66 2.51 -13.30
N GLN A 31 3.91 2.06 -13.20
CA GLN A 31 4.97 2.31 -14.18
C GLN A 31 5.02 1.23 -15.27
N ASP A 32 4.72 -0.03 -14.93
CA ASP A 32 4.76 -1.17 -15.85
C ASP A 32 3.49 -1.31 -16.71
N GLY A 33 2.55 -0.36 -16.59
CA GLY A 33 1.32 -0.31 -17.36
C GLY A 33 0.23 -1.28 -16.92
N VAL A 34 0.48 -2.17 -15.94
CA VAL A 34 -0.50 -3.16 -15.48
C VAL A 34 -1.73 -2.50 -14.88
N LYS A 35 -1.56 -1.40 -14.13
CA LYS A 35 -2.68 -0.67 -13.54
C LYS A 35 -3.60 -0.08 -14.62
N ALA A 36 -3.04 0.55 -15.66
CA ALA A 36 -3.79 1.08 -16.79
C ALA A 36 -4.50 -0.03 -17.54
N TRP A 37 -3.77 -1.11 -17.85
CA TRP A 37 -4.31 -2.27 -18.54
C TRP A 37 -5.48 -2.93 -17.80
N CYS A 38 -5.40 -3.09 -16.47
CA CYS A 38 -6.49 -3.62 -15.64
C CYS A 38 -7.75 -2.74 -15.77
N ARG A 39 -7.58 -1.41 -15.72
CA ARG A 39 -8.67 -0.44 -15.90
C ARG A 39 -9.37 -0.61 -17.25
N GLU A 40 -8.61 -0.67 -18.33
CA GLU A 40 -9.12 -0.80 -19.70
C GLU A 40 -9.86 -2.13 -19.95
N ASN A 41 -9.50 -3.17 -19.20
CA ASN A 41 -10.06 -4.52 -19.37
C ASN A 41 -11.06 -4.91 -18.28
N GLY A 42 -11.51 -3.97 -17.43
CA GLY A 42 -12.48 -4.24 -16.38
C GLY A 42 -12.02 -5.23 -15.32
N MET A 43 -10.69 -5.30 -15.09
CA MET A 43 -10.09 -6.21 -14.13
C MET A 43 -9.72 -5.46 -12.85
N GLY A 44 -10.18 -5.95 -11.69
CA GLY A 44 -9.83 -5.41 -10.39
C GLY A 44 -8.38 -5.71 -10.00
N ILE A 45 -7.87 -4.98 -9.01
CA ILE A 45 -6.55 -5.21 -8.42
C ILE A 45 -6.71 -5.58 -6.95
N ILE A 46 -6.02 -6.65 -6.53
CA ILE A 46 -5.83 -6.98 -5.12
C ILE A 46 -4.39 -6.62 -4.74
N ALA A 47 -4.21 -5.64 -3.85
CA ALA A 47 -2.90 -5.20 -3.41
C ALA A 47 -2.40 -6.04 -2.23
N PHE A 48 -1.19 -6.61 -2.33
CA PHE A 48 -0.51 -7.23 -1.19
C PHE A 48 0.67 -6.38 -0.71
N SER A 49 1.11 -6.60 0.53
CA SER A 49 2.11 -5.78 1.23
C SER A 49 1.80 -4.28 1.27
N PRO A 50 0.54 -3.88 1.53
CA PRO A 50 0.09 -2.49 1.42
C PRO A 50 0.80 -1.55 2.39
N LEU A 51 1.27 -2.07 3.53
CA LEU A 51 2.02 -1.32 4.55
C LEU A 51 3.54 -1.49 4.44
N ALA A 52 4.06 -1.93 3.27
CA ALA A 52 5.49 -2.14 3.05
C ALA A 52 6.16 -2.93 4.19
N GLN A 53 5.55 -4.06 4.58
CA GLN A 53 5.97 -4.93 5.68
C GLN A 53 6.00 -4.25 7.07
N GLY A 54 5.26 -3.16 7.24
CA GLY A 54 5.15 -2.40 8.47
C GLY A 54 5.93 -1.09 8.47
N LEU A 55 6.69 -0.77 7.42
CA LEU A 55 7.37 0.53 7.30
C LEU A 55 6.38 1.70 7.24
N LEU A 56 5.22 1.51 6.62
CA LEU A 56 4.15 2.50 6.54
C LEU A 56 3.22 2.45 7.78
N THR A 57 3.83 2.39 8.96
CA THR A 57 3.18 2.47 10.26
C THR A 57 4.01 3.34 11.19
N ASN A 58 3.46 3.71 12.35
CA ASN A 58 4.19 4.44 13.39
C ASN A 58 5.23 3.59 14.14
N ARG A 59 5.30 2.28 13.83
CA ARG A 59 6.10 1.31 14.59
C ARG A 59 7.60 1.60 14.60
N TYR A 60 8.12 2.18 13.51
CA TYR A 60 9.57 2.43 13.35
C TYR A 60 9.98 3.89 13.59
N LEU A 61 9.05 4.78 13.96
CA LEU A 61 9.34 6.21 14.18
C LEU A 61 10.36 6.45 15.30
N ASN A 62 10.36 5.60 16.34
CA ASN A 62 11.20 5.72 17.52
C ASN A 62 12.28 4.61 17.61
N GLY A 63 12.64 4.00 16.48
CA GLY A 63 13.60 2.91 16.42
C GLY A 63 12.99 1.57 16.00
N ILE A 64 13.77 0.50 16.16
CA ILE A 64 13.37 -0.86 15.76
C ILE A 64 12.88 -1.61 17.01
N PRO A 65 11.57 -1.87 17.19
CA PRO A 65 11.08 -2.66 18.31
C PRO A 65 11.58 -4.09 18.25
N GLU A 66 11.93 -4.69 19.40
CA GLU A 66 12.48 -6.05 19.49
C GLU A 66 11.54 -7.13 18.93
N ASP A 67 10.23 -6.92 19.05
CA ASP A 67 9.19 -7.82 18.55
C ASP A 67 8.85 -7.60 17.06
N SER A 68 9.52 -6.62 16.39
CA SER A 68 9.24 -6.26 15.01
C SER A 68 9.72 -7.31 14.00
N ARG A 69 9.13 -7.29 12.79
CA ARG A 69 9.60 -8.12 11.67
C ARG A 69 11.07 -7.83 11.29
N MET A 70 11.50 -6.58 11.49
CA MET A 70 12.88 -6.16 11.21
C MET A 70 13.85 -6.71 12.26
N ALA A 71 13.48 -6.73 13.54
CA ALA A 71 14.30 -7.33 14.58
C ALA A 71 14.46 -8.85 14.39
N LYS A 72 13.39 -9.51 13.93
CA LYS A 72 13.39 -10.95 13.62
C LYS A 72 14.09 -11.31 12.31
N GLY A 73 14.40 -10.34 11.44
CA GLY A 73 15.23 -10.49 10.23
C GLY A 73 14.66 -11.36 9.10
N ALA A 74 13.42 -11.89 9.24
CA ALA A 74 12.91 -12.90 8.32
C ALA A 74 12.54 -12.35 6.92
N PHE A 75 11.94 -11.16 6.85
CA PHE A 75 11.42 -10.60 5.58
C PHE A 75 11.78 -9.12 5.38
N LEU A 76 11.95 -8.35 6.45
CA LEU A 76 12.33 -6.96 6.42
C LEU A 76 13.72 -6.80 7.01
N LYS A 77 14.69 -6.50 6.17
CA LYS A 77 16.09 -6.31 6.58
C LYS A 77 16.27 -4.94 7.21
N LYS A 78 17.22 -4.80 8.16
CA LYS A 78 17.55 -3.53 8.83
C LYS A 78 18.00 -2.45 7.83
N GLU A 79 18.64 -2.85 6.75
CA GLU A 79 19.11 -1.98 5.67
C GLU A 79 17.97 -1.29 4.90
N ALA A 80 16.73 -1.76 5.04
CA ALA A 80 15.57 -1.09 4.46
C ALA A 80 15.14 0.17 5.23
N LEU A 81 15.56 0.33 6.50
CA LEU A 81 15.31 1.51 7.31
C LEU A 81 16.52 2.44 7.28
N THR A 82 16.79 3.01 6.12
CA THR A 82 17.80 4.06 5.98
C THR A 82 17.30 5.37 6.61
N ASP A 83 18.20 6.31 6.87
CA ASP A 83 17.82 7.65 7.36
C ASP A 83 16.86 8.34 6.40
N GLU A 84 17.05 8.15 5.09
CA GLU A 84 16.15 8.65 4.05
C GLU A 84 14.75 8.03 4.18
N THR A 85 14.66 6.70 4.32
CA THR A 85 13.39 5.99 4.50
C THR A 85 12.69 6.45 5.78
N LEU A 86 13.43 6.59 6.87
CA LEU A 86 12.90 7.07 8.14
C LEU A 86 12.36 8.50 8.02
N GLN A 87 13.07 9.37 7.30
CA GLN A 87 12.60 10.74 7.05
C GLN A 87 11.30 10.75 6.24
N LYS A 88 11.21 9.93 5.19
CA LYS A 88 9.97 9.76 4.41
C LYS A 88 8.81 9.28 5.28
N ILE A 89 9.04 8.30 6.16
CA ILE A 89 8.04 7.79 7.11
C ILE A 89 7.55 8.91 8.04
N LYS A 90 8.46 9.71 8.61
CA LYS A 90 8.11 10.83 9.50
C LYS A 90 7.22 11.85 8.79
N VAL A 91 7.62 12.30 7.60
CA VAL A 91 6.83 13.30 6.84
C VAL A 91 5.48 12.73 6.39
N LEU A 92 5.41 11.45 5.98
CA LEU A 92 4.15 10.79 5.67
C LEU A 92 3.24 10.68 6.90
N ASN A 93 3.81 10.42 8.09
CA ASN A 93 3.04 10.39 9.34
C ASN A 93 2.46 11.75 9.70
N GLU A 94 3.18 12.86 9.43
CA GLU A 94 2.64 14.23 9.58
C GLU A 94 1.46 14.46 8.64
N VAL A 95 1.56 14.01 7.36
CA VAL A 95 0.44 14.10 6.41
C VAL A 95 -0.76 13.31 6.92
N ALA A 96 -0.55 12.09 7.42
CA ALA A 96 -1.63 11.28 7.98
C ALA A 96 -2.31 12.00 9.17
N GLY A 97 -1.51 12.61 10.06
CA GLY A 97 -2.03 13.40 11.19
C GLY A 97 -2.94 14.57 10.77
N THR A 98 -2.60 15.27 9.68
CA THR A 98 -3.47 16.35 9.15
C THR A 98 -4.80 15.85 8.62
N ARG A 99 -4.89 14.54 8.28
CA ARG A 99 -6.11 13.87 7.83
C ARG A 99 -6.91 13.24 8.98
N GLY A 100 -6.41 13.34 10.22
CA GLY A 100 -6.98 12.63 11.37
C GLY A 100 -6.82 11.12 11.30
N GLN A 101 -5.87 10.63 10.52
CA GLN A 101 -5.58 9.21 10.31
C GLN A 101 -4.21 8.84 10.88
N THR A 102 -4.03 7.59 11.29
CA THR A 102 -2.70 7.02 11.48
C THR A 102 -2.00 6.82 10.13
N LEU A 103 -0.68 6.66 10.12
CA LEU A 103 0.06 6.38 8.89
C LEU A 103 -0.41 5.08 8.22
N ALA A 104 -0.77 4.06 9.01
CA ALA A 104 -1.31 2.81 8.49
C ALA A 104 -2.67 3.03 7.81
N GLU A 105 -3.60 3.71 8.48
CA GLU A 105 -4.92 4.05 7.93
C GLU A 105 -4.79 4.85 6.63
N MET A 106 -3.99 5.93 6.63
CA MET A 106 -3.75 6.72 5.43
C MET A 106 -3.14 5.90 4.29
N SER A 107 -2.19 5.01 4.60
CA SER A 107 -1.52 4.20 3.58
C SER A 107 -2.45 3.17 2.93
N LEU A 108 -3.38 2.60 3.70
CA LEU A 108 -4.42 1.71 3.20
C LEU A 108 -5.48 2.50 2.41
N ALA A 109 -5.95 3.63 2.95
CA ALA A 109 -6.88 4.54 2.28
C ALA A 109 -6.32 5.02 0.93
N TRP A 110 -5.01 5.33 0.88
CA TRP A 110 -4.35 5.75 -0.36
C TRP A 110 -4.40 4.69 -1.46
N LEU A 111 -4.35 3.41 -1.12
CA LEU A 111 -4.51 2.33 -2.09
C LEU A 111 -5.95 2.24 -2.60
N LEU A 112 -6.92 2.49 -1.72
CA LEU A 112 -8.36 2.41 -2.00
C LEU A 112 -8.95 3.69 -2.61
N LYS A 113 -8.16 4.74 -2.81
CA LYS A 113 -8.59 6.07 -3.29
C LYS A 113 -9.21 6.11 -4.68
N ASP A 114 -9.01 5.06 -5.47
CA ASP A 114 -9.64 4.89 -6.78
C ASP A 114 -10.28 3.49 -6.85
N ASP A 115 -11.34 3.35 -7.62
CA ASP A 115 -12.14 2.12 -7.72
C ASP A 115 -11.41 0.94 -8.35
N LEU A 116 -10.15 1.12 -8.74
CA LEU A 116 -9.38 0.09 -9.44
C LEU A 116 -8.76 -0.93 -8.48
N VAL A 117 -8.33 -0.47 -7.29
CA VAL A 117 -7.88 -1.38 -6.23
C VAL A 117 -9.12 -1.87 -5.48
N THR A 118 -9.56 -3.05 -5.85
CA THR A 118 -10.78 -3.66 -5.31
C THR A 118 -10.62 -4.10 -3.84
N SER A 119 -9.40 -4.52 -3.46
CA SER A 119 -9.13 -5.00 -2.11
C SER A 119 -7.66 -4.90 -1.76
N VAL A 120 -7.37 -4.84 -0.46
CA VAL A 120 -6.02 -4.89 0.09
C VAL A 120 -5.87 -6.09 1.04
N ILE A 121 -4.78 -6.83 0.91
CA ILE A 121 -4.45 -7.94 1.78
C ILE A 121 -3.62 -7.42 2.94
N ILE A 122 -4.20 -7.42 4.13
CA ILE A 122 -3.54 -7.02 5.36
C ILE A 122 -3.26 -8.23 6.26
N GLY A 123 -2.20 -8.14 7.06
CA GLY A 123 -1.95 -9.04 8.18
C GLY A 123 -2.11 -8.29 9.49
N ALA A 124 -2.83 -8.84 10.44
CA ALA A 124 -2.98 -8.29 11.78
C ALA A 124 -2.52 -9.31 12.83
N SER A 125 -1.79 -8.86 13.85
CA SER A 125 -1.34 -9.69 14.97
C SER A 125 -2.24 -9.57 16.21
N SER A 126 -3.22 -8.66 16.16
CA SER A 126 -4.21 -8.46 17.22
C SER A 126 -5.53 -7.93 16.65
N VAL A 127 -6.60 -8.11 17.42
CA VAL A 127 -7.93 -7.57 17.09
C VAL A 127 -7.88 -6.04 17.00
N ALA A 128 -7.17 -5.38 17.93
CA ALA A 128 -7.01 -3.93 17.91
C ALA A 128 -6.36 -3.44 16.61
N GLN A 129 -5.29 -4.09 16.17
CA GLN A 129 -4.62 -3.75 14.91
C GLN A 129 -5.55 -3.95 13.69
N LEU A 130 -6.36 -5.00 13.69
CA LEU A 130 -7.35 -5.21 12.64
C LEU A 130 -8.40 -4.11 12.62
N ALA A 131 -8.94 -3.76 13.79
CA ALA A 131 -9.93 -2.70 13.94
C ALA A 131 -9.37 -1.34 13.47
N ASP A 132 -8.14 -1.00 13.83
CA ASP A 132 -7.49 0.24 13.37
C ASP A 132 -7.29 0.24 11.85
N ASN A 133 -6.84 -0.87 11.27
CA ASN A 133 -6.68 -0.94 9.81
C ASN A 133 -8.02 -0.78 9.06
N LEU A 134 -9.14 -1.25 9.62
CA LEU A 134 -10.46 -1.11 9.01
C LEU A 134 -10.93 0.35 8.94
N LYS A 135 -10.50 1.22 9.87
CA LYS A 135 -10.81 2.66 9.81
C LYS A 135 -10.29 3.35 8.55
N ALA A 136 -9.34 2.74 7.85
CA ALA A 136 -8.87 3.25 6.55
C ALA A 136 -10.00 3.42 5.53
N THR A 137 -11.08 2.64 5.64
CA THR A 137 -12.24 2.71 4.72
C THR A 137 -13.18 3.89 5.02
N GLU A 138 -13.02 4.56 6.17
CA GLU A 138 -13.87 5.67 6.57
C GLU A 138 -13.49 6.99 5.87
N ASN A 139 -12.24 7.11 5.41
CA ASN A 139 -11.76 8.31 4.70
C ASN A 139 -10.76 7.94 3.61
N THR A 140 -11.26 7.58 2.44
CA THR A 140 -10.48 7.22 1.24
C THR A 140 -10.31 8.39 0.26
N ASP A 141 -10.95 9.53 0.50
CA ASP A 141 -10.84 10.71 -0.34
C ASP A 141 -9.51 11.43 -0.12
N PHE A 142 -8.86 11.78 -1.21
CA PHE A 142 -7.61 12.54 -1.20
C PHE A 142 -7.75 13.76 -2.10
N SER A 143 -7.37 14.93 -1.60
CA SER A 143 -7.24 16.11 -2.43
C SER A 143 -6.05 15.98 -3.40
N ALA A 144 -6.08 16.74 -4.50
CA ALA A 144 -4.97 16.80 -5.44
C ALA A 144 -3.66 17.25 -4.76
N GLU A 145 -3.76 18.15 -3.79
CA GLU A 145 -2.62 18.66 -3.01
C GLU A 145 -2.00 17.56 -2.13
N GLU A 146 -2.82 16.78 -1.46
CA GLU A 146 -2.35 15.64 -0.62
C GLU A 146 -1.65 14.60 -1.48
N LEU A 147 -2.23 14.22 -2.62
CA LEU A 147 -1.63 13.26 -3.54
C LEU A 147 -0.28 13.76 -4.09
N GLU A 148 -0.20 15.03 -4.46
CA GLU A 148 1.05 15.63 -4.94
C GLU A 148 2.10 15.73 -3.83
N LYS A 149 1.69 16.03 -2.58
CA LYS A 149 2.57 16.03 -1.41
C LYS A 149 3.15 14.65 -1.14
N ILE A 150 2.30 13.61 -1.13
CA ILE A 150 2.75 12.21 -0.97
C ILE A 150 3.72 11.83 -2.09
N LYS A 151 3.41 12.18 -3.35
CA LYS A 151 4.27 11.90 -4.50
C LYS A 151 5.65 12.54 -4.34
N LYS A 152 5.73 13.81 -3.96
CA LYS A 152 7.00 14.53 -3.74
C LYS A 152 7.85 13.94 -2.63
N ILE A 153 7.23 13.43 -1.56
CA ILE A 153 7.93 12.77 -0.45
C ILE A 153 8.65 11.50 -0.94
N ILE A 154 8.00 10.74 -1.83
CA ILE A 154 8.55 9.47 -2.32
C ILE A 154 9.63 9.67 -3.38
N GLN A 155 9.55 10.73 -4.19
CA GLN A 155 10.49 11.00 -5.27
C GLN A 155 11.80 11.65 -4.82
N LYS A 156 11.85 12.19 -3.61
CA LYS A 156 13.08 12.69 -2.98
C LYS A 156 13.93 11.53 -2.47
#